data_019d8f8803996f4bb8d5836ef2fa3249
#
_entry.id   019d8f8803996f4bb8d5836ef2fa3249
#
_cell.length_a   1.000
_cell.length_b   1.000
_cell.length_c   1.000
_cell.angle_alpha   90.00
_cell.angle_beta   90.00
_cell.angle_gamma   90.00
#
_symmetry.space_group_name_H-M   'P 1'
#
loop_
_entity.id
_entity.type
_entity.pdbx_description
1 polymer ?
#
loop_
_entity_poly.entity_id
_entity_poly.type
_entity_poly.pdbx_seq_one_letter_code
_entity_poly.pdbx_strand_id
1 'polypeptide(L)'
;MARVAGVLQSSGVDARVEEFPEGTPTASAAAKAVGASRAQIVKSLVFIADGRPTLALVPGDRRADETKVAAGVGAKAARVARPEEVVAATGFEPGGVAPFPLPAISQVLIAEELLAHERVWIGAGSEHHMAGLAPLDLVRLTRARAADLT
;
A
#
# COMPACT_ATOMS: atom_id res chain seq x y z
N MET A 1 -6.01 -5.55 11.46
CA MET A 1 -7.38 -5.32 10.95
C MET A 1 -8.09 -4.18 11.64
N ALA A 2 -8.16 -4.15 12.95
CA ALA A 2 -8.92 -3.13 13.70
C ALA A 2 -8.51 -1.69 13.38
N ARG A 3 -7.20 -1.41 13.23
CA ARG A 3 -6.70 -0.06 12.90
C ARG A 3 -7.20 0.43 11.54
N VAL A 4 -7.17 -0.45 10.55
CA VAL A 4 -7.62 -0.12 9.18
C VAL A 4 -9.14 0.11 9.17
N ALA A 5 -9.90 -0.79 9.78
CA ALA A 5 -11.36 -0.66 9.87
C ALA A 5 -11.77 0.63 10.58
N GLY A 6 -11.07 1.00 11.66
CA GLY A 6 -11.33 2.24 12.38
C GLY A 6 -11.12 3.48 11.52
N VAL A 7 -10.06 3.52 10.71
CA VAL A 7 -9.81 4.64 9.80
C VAL A 7 -10.90 4.71 8.72
N LEU A 8 -11.28 3.58 8.13
CA LEU A 8 -12.32 3.54 7.11
C LEU A 8 -13.66 4.02 7.65
N GLN A 9 -14.05 3.60 8.85
CA GLN A 9 -15.29 4.04 9.48
C GLN A 9 -15.28 5.54 9.78
N SER A 10 -14.23 6.03 10.40
CA SER A 10 -14.16 7.44 10.82
C SER A 10 -13.99 8.41 9.65
N SER A 11 -13.45 7.96 8.52
CA SER A 11 -13.23 8.79 7.34
C SER A 11 -14.47 8.94 6.44
N GLY A 12 -15.48 8.10 6.63
CA GLY A 12 -16.67 8.08 5.77
C GLY A 12 -16.41 7.56 4.35
N VAL A 13 -15.29 6.88 4.14
CA VAL A 13 -14.95 6.30 2.84
C VAL A 13 -15.82 5.09 2.55
N ASP A 14 -16.32 4.99 1.32
CA ASP A 14 -17.02 3.80 0.85
C ASP A 14 -15.99 2.71 0.55
N ALA A 15 -15.83 1.79 1.48
CA ALA A 15 -14.87 0.70 1.37
C ALA A 15 -15.52 -0.63 1.72
N ARG A 16 -15.12 -1.67 0.99
CA ARG A 16 -15.59 -3.03 1.18
C ARG A 16 -14.47 -3.85 1.82
N VAL A 17 -14.65 -4.25 3.08
CA VAL A 17 -13.69 -5.10 3.79
C VAL A 17 -14.14 -6.56 3.66
N GLU A 18 -13.23 -7.43 3.23
CA GLU A 18 -13.49 -8.86 3.07
C GLU A 18 -12.47 -9.68 3.84
N GLU A 19 -12.95 -10.81 4.40
CA GLU A 19 -12.12 -11.78 5.09
C GLU A 19 -11.92 -13.02 4.22
N PHE A 20 -10.68 -13.53 4.19
CA PHE A 20 -10.30 -14.72 3.45
C PHE A 20 -9.67 -15.73 4.41
N PRO A 21 -10.41 -16.78 4.84
CA PRO A 21 -9.90 -17.74 5.83
C PRO A 21 -8.60 -18.42 5.43
N GLU A 22 -8.36 -18.59 4.13
CA GLU A 22 -7.12 -19.21 3.60
C GLU A 22 -5.98 -18.22 3.44
N GLY A 23 -6.24 -16.90 3.60
CA GLY A 23 -5.27 -15.87 3.41
C GLY A 23 -5.05 -15.48 1.96
N THR A 24 -4.35 -14.36 1.75
CA THR A 24 -3.97 -13.84 0.44
C THR A 24 -2.51 -13.41 0.46
N PRO A 25 -1.54 -14.35 0.55
CA PRO A 25 -0.13 -14.01 0.80
C PRO A 25 0.58 -13.36 -0.41
N THR A 26 0.01 -13.47 -1.61
CA THR A 26 0.59 -12.89 -2.82
C THR A 26 -0.43 -12.03 -3.55
N ALA A 27 0.03 -11.13 -4.44
CA ALA A 27 -0.85 -10.32 -5.28
C ALA A 27 -1.72 -11.21 -6.19
N SER A 28 -1.18 -12.32 -6.70
CA SER A 28 -1.95 -13.26 -7.51
C SER A 28 -3.07 -13.94 -6.71
N ALA A 29 -2.78 -14.39 -5.49
CA ALA A 29 -3.78 -14.99 -4.61
C ALA A 29 -4.84 -13.96 -4.23
N ALA A 30 -4.45 -12.72 -3.93
CA ALA A 30 -5.36 -11.64 -3.60
C ALA A 30 -6.30 -11.33 -4.76
N ALA A 31 -5.75 -11.17 -5.97
CA ALA A 31 -6.55 -10.86 -7.17
C ALA A 31 -7.59 -11.93 -7.43
N LYS A 32 -7.19 -13.21 -7.35
CA LYS A 32 -8.09 -14.33 -7.52
C LYS A 32 -9.21 -14.34 -6.48
N ALA A 33 -8.86 -14.07 -5.23
CA ALA A 33 -9.82 -14.09 -4.12
C ALA A 33 -10.92 -13.03 -4.25
N VAL A 34 -10.57 -11.83 -4.75
CA VAL A 34 -11.54 -10.72 -4.90
C VAL A 34 -12.13 -10.61 -6.30
N GLY A 35 -11.72 -11.47 -7.23
CA GLY A 35 -12.23 -11.42 -8.60
C GLY A 35 -11.71 -10.23 -9.40
N ALA A 36 -10.51 -9.75 -9.10
CA ALA A 36 -9.88 -8.60 -9.75
C ALA A 36 -8.63 -9.02 -10.53
N SER A 37 -8.06 -8.08 -11.30
CA SER A 37 -6.76 -8.28 -11.92
C SER A 37 -5.64 -7.95 -10.92
N ARG A 38 -4.43 -8.48 -11.15
CA ARG A 38 -3.26 -8.15 -10.31
C ARG A 38 -2.94 -6.65 -10.33
N ALA A 39 -3.25 -5.97 -11.43
CA ALA A 39 -3.07 -4.52 -11.55
C ALA A 39 -3.90 -3.72 -10.55
N GLN A 40 -4.99 -4.29 -10.04
CA GLN A 40 -5.87 -3.65 -9.06
C GLN A 40 -5.47 -3.95 -7.61
N ILE A 41 -4.50 -4.83 -7.39
CA ILE A 41 -3.99 -5.13 -6.05
C ILE A 41 -2.87 -4.14 -5.74
N VAL A 42 -2.99 -3.46 -4.60
CA VAL A 42 -1.99 -2.49 -4.15
C VAL A 42 -0.97 -3.20 -3.26
N LYS A 43 0.29 -3.14 -3.65
CA LYS A 43 1.41 -3.55 -2.78
C LYS A 43 1.88 -2.32 -2.01
N SER A 44 1.94 -2.44 -0.68
CA SER A 44 2.43 -1.40 0.21
C SER A 44 3.88 -1.73 0.57
N LEU A 45 4.82 -1.05 -0.09
CA LEU A 45 6.25 -1.31 0.06
C LEU A 45 6.93 -0.18 0.82
N VAL A 46 7.77 -0.53 1.78
CA VAL A 46 8.54 0.45 2.55
C VAL A 46 9.95 0.55 1.97
N PHE A 47 10.36 1.78 1.67
CA PHE A 47 11.71 2.12 1.22
C PHE A 47 12.34 3.05 2.25
N ILE A 48 13.66 3.04 2.28
CA ILE A 48 14.42 4.05 3.02
C ILE A 48 15.04 4.99 1.98
N ALA A 49 14.54 6.21 1.94
CA ALA A 49 14.97 7.25 0.99
C ALA A 49 15.74 8.32 1.75
N ASP A 50 17.05 8.42 1.52
CA ASP A 50 17.95 9.31 2.26
C ASP A 50 17.77 9.20 3.78
N GLY A 51 17.66 7.95 4.27
CA GLY A 51 17.49 7.66 5.70
C GLY A 51 16.06 7.79 6.24
N ARG A 52 15.08 8.13 5.40
CA ARG A 52 13.69 8.35 5.82
C ARG A 52 12.78 7.23 5.31
N PRO A 53 11.93 6.64 6.18
CA PRO A 53 10.97 5.65 5.73
C PRO A 53 9.95 6.28 4.79
N THR A 54 9.75 5.63 3.64
CA THR A 54 8.87 6.09 2.58
C THR A 54 7.97 4.93 2.17
N LEU A 55 6.68 5.17 2.07
CA LEU A 55 5.74 4.16 1.59
C LEU A 55 5.52 4.36 0.08
N ALA A 56 5.66 3.29 -0.67
CA ALA A 56 5.34 3.27 -2.09
C ALA A 56 4.19 2.28 -2.35
N LEU A 57 3.12 2.78 -2.92
CA LEU A 57 1.95 1.99 -3.27
C LEU A 57 2.03 1.68 -4.76
N VAL A 58 2.24 0.41 -5.10
CA VAL A 58 2.46 -0.01 -6.50
C VAL A 58 1.50 -1.15 -6.86
N PRO A 59 1.14 -1.28 -8.17
CA PRO A 59 0.27 -2.36 -8.59
C PRO A 59 0.93 -3.72 -8.48
N GLY A 60 0.13 -4.74 -8.20
CA GLY A 60 0.60 -6.09 -7.96
C GLY A 60 1.24 -6.79 -9.15
N ASP A 61 1.07 -6.26 -10.37
CA ASP A 61 1.65 -6.79 -11.60
C ASP A 61 2.93 -6.06 -12.03
N ARG A 62 3.43 -5.11 -11.21
CA ARG A 62 4.62 -4.31 -11.50
C ARG A 62 5.61 -4.37 -10.35
N ARG A 63 6.85 -4.04 -10.66
CA ARG A 63 7.92 -3.91 -9.65
C ARG A 63 8.26 -2.45 -9.47
N ALA A 64 8.46 -2.03 -8.22
CA ALA A 64 8.90 -0.68 -7.91
C ALA A 64 10.35 -0.48 -8.35
N ASP A 65 10.64 0.69 -8.88
CA ASP A 65 11.99 1.11 -9.28
C ASP A 65 12.54 2.05 -8.19
N GLU A 66 13.64 1.65 -7.56
CA GLU A 66 14.23 2.42 -6.46
C GLU A 66 14.62 3.83 -6.87
N THR A 67 15.13 4.00 -8.08
CA THR A 67 15.51 5.32 -8.62
C THR A 67 14.27 6.22 -8.77
N LYS A 68 13.18 5.67 -9.24
CA LYS A 68 11.92 6.41 -9.39
C LYS A 68 11.30 6.75 -8.04
N VAL A 69 11.40 5.86 -7.07
CA VAL A 69 10.96 6.15 -5.69
C VAL A 69 11.76 7.29 -5.11
N ALA A 70 13.09 7.27 -5.25
CA ALA A 70 13.94 8.36 -4.78
C ALA A 70 13.56 9.69 -5.44
N ALA A 71 13.39 9.70 -6.75
CA ALA A 71 12.99 10.90 -7.48
C ALA A 71 11.64 11.44 -7.01
N GLY A 72 10.70 10.57 -6.70
CA GLY A 72 9.36 10.94 -6.25
C GLY A 72 9.34 11.73 -4.94
N VAL A 73 10.34 11.56 -4.09
CA VAL A 73 10.46 12.28 -2.81
C VAL A 73 11.64 13.26 -2.78
N GLY A 74 12.32 13.47 -3.92
CA GLY A 74 13.45 14.38 -3.99
C GLY A 74 14.69 13.88 -3.25
N ALA A 75 14.81 12.55 -3.07
CA ALA A 75 15.96 11.92 -2.43
C ALA A 75 17.04 11.60 -3.45
N LYS A 76 18.29 11.48 -2.95
CA LYS A 76 19.42 11.08 -3.78
C LYS A 76 19.40 9.60 -4.08
N ALA A 77 18.96 8.78 -3.12
CA ALA A 77 18.90 7.34 -3.24
C ALA A 77 17.81 6.76 -2.37
N ALA A 78 17.25 5.64 -2.80
CA ALA A 78 16.29 4.86 -2.03
C ALA A 78 16.65 3.37 -2.14
N ARG A 79 16.36 2.63 -1.09
CA ARG A 79 16.51 1.18 -1.05
C ARG A 79 15.32 0.55 -0.38
N VAL A 80 15.07 -0.71 -0.66
CA VAL A 80 14.04 -1.48 0.04
C VAL A 80 14.41 -1.55 1.53
N ALA A 81 13.44 -1.29 2.40
CA ALA A 81 13.65 -1.39 3.84
C ALA A 81 13.89 -2.85 4.26
N ARG A 82 14.73 -3.03 5.25
CA ARG A 82 14.94 -4.34 5.88
C ARG A 82 13.72 -4.72 6.73
N PRO A 83 13.48 -6.00 6.99
CA PRO A 83 12.31 -6.43 7.77
C PRO A 83 12.15 -5.70 9.11
N GLU A 84 13.24 -5.50 9.86
CA GLU A 84 13.19 -4.78 11.14
C GLU A 84 12.87 -3.28 10.96
N GLU A 85 13.27 -2.69 9.83
CA GLU A 85 12.93 -1.31 9.50
C GLU A 85 11.44 -1.17 9.16
N VAL A 86 10.87 -2.17 8.47
CA VAL A 86 9.44 -2.19 8.16
C VAL A 86 8.62 -2.22 9.45
N VAL A 87 8.96 -3.12 10.37
CA VAL A 87 8.25 -3.22 11.66
C VAL A 87 8.38 -1.92 12.46
N ALA A 88 9.58 -1.35 12.51
CA ALA A 88 9.82 -0.10 13.25
C ALA A 88 9.02 1.08 12.67
N ALA A 89 8.90 1.16 11.35
CA ALA A 89 8.22 2.28 10.67
C ALA A 89 6.71 2.11 10.63
N THR A 90 6.19 0.89 10.56
CA THR A 90 4.76 0.64 10.28
C THR A 90 4.03 -0.06 11.42
N GLY A 91 4.72 -0.83 12.24
CA GLY A 91 4.09 -1.72 13.21
C GLY A 91 3.49 -2.99 12.60
N PHE A 92 3.70 -3.21 11.30
CA PHE A 92 3.26 -4.41 10.59
C PHE A 92 4.48 -5.24 10.17
N GLU A 93 4.28 -6.55 10.03
CA GLU A 93 5.31 -7.43 9.46
C GLU A 93 5.45 -7.19 7.96
N PRO A 94 6.64 -7.43 7.37
CA PRO A 94 6.81 -7.38 5.92
C PRO A 94 5.81 -8.31 5.22
N GLY A 95 5.22 -7.83 4.13
CA GLY A 95 4.17 -8.56 3.43
C GLY A 95 2.77 -8.38 4.00
N GLY A 96 2.65 -7.85 5.23
CA GLY A 96 1.39 -7.56 5.87
C GLY A 96 1.15 -6.08 6.13
N VAL A 97 1.89 -5.20 5.45
CA VAL A 97 1.78 -3.76 5.65
C VAL A 97 0.48 -3.23 5.07
N ALA A 98 -0.36 -2.62 5.90
CA ALA A 98 -1.49 -1.83 5.44
C ALA A 98 -1.02 -0.41 5.11
N PRO A 99 -1.67 0.29 4.15
CA PRO A 99 -1.22 1.62 3.74
C PRO A 99 -1.60 2.72 4.74
N PHE A 100 -2.44 2.43 5.72
CA PHE A 100 -2.84 3.35 6.79
C PHE A 100 -3.39 2.56 7.98
N PRO A 101 -3.39 3.10 9.19
CA PRO A 101 -2.71 4.32 9.62
C PRO A 101 -1.21 4.07 9.85
N LEU A 102 -0.37 4.95 9.34
CA LEU A 102 1.09 4.86 9.45
C LEU A 102 1.66 6.19 9.95
N PRO A 103 1.49 6.51 11.24
CA PRO A 103 1.85 7.84 11.76
C PRO A 103 3.35 8.16 11.70
N ALA A 104 4.20 7.14 11.66
CA ALA A 104 5.65 7.33 11.57
C ALA A 104 6.15 7.57 10.14
N ILE A 105 5.29 7.42 9.13
CA ILE A 105 5.65 7.62 7.73
C ILE A 105 4.98 8.91 7.23
N SER A 106 5.81 9.89 6.82
CA SER A 106 5.34 11.16 6.28
C SER A 106 5.44 11.27 4.77
N GLN A 107 6.15 10.35 4.12
CA GLN A 107 6.33 10.34 2.68
C GLN A 107 5.63 9.13 2.08
N VAL A 108 4.56 9.40 1.31
CA VAL A 108 3.79 8.35 0.64
C VAL A 108 3.68 8.66 -0.83
N LEU A 109 4.05 7.69 -1.66
CA LEU A 109 3.93 7.77 -3.11
C LEU A 109 2.94 6.71 -3.60
N ILE A 110 2.19 7.04 -4.66
CA ILE A 110 1.31 6.09 -5.31
C ILE A 110 1.61 6.05 -6.81
N ALA A 111 1.75 4.84 -7.34
CA ALA A 111 1.97 4.67 -8.77
C ALA A 111 0.77 5.18 -9.56
N GLU A 112 1.03 5.96 -10.61
CA GLU A 112 -0.01 6.58 -11.43
C GLU A 112 -0.98 5.57 -12.01
N GLU A 113 -0.51 4.37 -12.36
CA GLU A 113 -1.33 3.31 -12.95
C GLU A 113 -2.50 2.91 -12.04
N LEU A 114 -2.33 3.00 -10.73
CA LEU A 114 -3.40 2.66 -9.79
C LEU A 114 -4.60 3.60 -9.88
N LEU A 115 -4.38 4.83 -10.30
CA LEU A 115 -5.45 5.84 -10.39
C LEU A 115 -6.39 5.62 -11.56
N ALA A 116 -6.02 4.74 -12.51
CA ALA A 116 -6.85 4.44 -13.68
C ALA A 116 -8.00 3.46 -13.40
N HIS A 117 -8.01 2.82 -12.23
CA HIS A 117 -9.04 1.85 -11.87
C HIS A 117 -10.18 2.51 -11.10
N GLU A 118 -11.37 1.95 -11.19
CA GLU A 118 -12.51 2.38 -10.37
C GLU A 118 -12.37 1.92 -8.92
N ARG A 119 -11.74 0.76 -8.72
CA ARG A 119 -11.52 0.17 -7.40
C ARG A 119 -10.15 -0.50 -7.36
N VAL A 120 -9.47 -0.30 -6.24
CA VAL A 120 -8.23 -1.01 -5.92
C VAL A 120 -8.40 -1.74 -4.60
N TRP A 121 -7.58 -2.75 -4.37
CA TRP A 121 -7.65 -3.59 -3.19
C TRP A 121 -6.36 -3.49 -2.39
N ILE A 122 -6.49 -3.19 -1.10
CA ILE A 122 -5.37 -3.02 -0.17
C ILE A 122 -5.40 -4.14 0.87
N GLY A 123 -4.23 -4.47 1.42
CA GLY A 123 -4.16 -5.28 2.63
C GLY A 123 -4.74 -4.50 3.80
N ALA A 124 -5.52 -5.17 4.63
CA ALA A 124 -6.22 -4.54 5.75
C ALA A 124 -5.59 -4.88 7.11
N GLY A 125 -4.27 -5.05 7.14
CA GLY A 125 -3.50 -5.30 8.37
C GLY A 125 -3.33 -6.77 8.73
N SER A 126 -3.80 -7.68 7.87
CA SER A 126 -3.68 -9.12 8.03
C SER A 126 -3.73 -9.75 6.65
N GLU A 127 -3.03 -10.87 6.45
CA GLU A 127 -3.11 -11.61 5.18
C GLU A 127 -4.48 -12.24 4.93
N HIS A 128 -5.37 -12.21 5.93
CA HIS A 128 -6.73 -12.73 5.83
C HIS A 128 -7.78 -11.67 5.54
N HIS A 129 -7.40 -10.41 5.49
CA HIS A 129 -8.34 -9.29 5.31
C HIS A 129 -7.85 -8.34 4.22
N MET A 130 -8.77 -7.97 3.33
CA MET A 130 -8.52 -6.96 2.30
C MET A 130 -9.65 -5.94 2.26
N ALA A 131 -9.34 -4.73 1.82
CA ALA A 131 -10.33 -3.68 1.64
C ALA A 131 -10.28 -3.16 0.20
N GLY A 132 -11.45 -3.09 -0.43
CA GLY A 132 -11.61 -2.48 -1.74
C GLY A 132 -12.14 -1.07 -1.61
N LEU A 133 -11.53 -0.10 -2.31
CA LEU A 133 -11.94 1.30 -2.26
C LEU A 133 -11.53 2.01 -3.57
N ALA A 134 -12.07 3.21 -3.75
CA ALA A 134 -11.68 4.04 -4.89
C ALA A 134 -10.24 4.53 -4.73
N PRO A 135 -9.43 4.58 -5.80
CA PRO A 135 -8.05 5.06 -5.71
C PRO A 135 -7.91 6.47 -5.11
N LEU A 136 -8.83 7.38 -5.43
CA LEU A 136 -8.77 8.74 -4.89
C LEU A 136 -9.04 8.77 -3.39
N ASP A 137 -9.83 7.85 -2.85
CA ASP A 137 -10.02 7.73 -1.41
C ASP A 137 -8.74 7.22 -0.75
N LEU A 138 -8.03 6.28 -1.40
CA LEU A 138 -6.73 5.83 -0.92
C LEU A 138 -5.72 6.98 -0.88
N VAL A 139 -5.66 7.80 -1.92
CA VAL A 139 -4.82 9.01 -1.95
C VAL A 139 -5.15 9.93 -0.79
N ARG A 140 -6.44 10.19 -0.57
CA ARG A 140 -6.89 11.07 0.51
C ARG A 140 -6.51 10.55 1.90
N LEU A 141 -6.69 9.25 2.14
CA LEU A 141 -6.40 8.64 3.43
C LEU A 141 -4.91 8.56 3.73
N THR A 142 -4.07 8.41 2.71
CA THR A 142 -2.62 8.27 2.86
C THR A 142 -1.87 9.57 2.61
N ARG A 143 -2.50 10.56 2.02
CA ARG A 143 -1.88 11.79 1.51
C ARG A 143 -0.78 11.48 0.49
N ALA A 144 -0.97 10.42 -0.27
CA ALA A 144 -0.02 9.97 -1.26
C ALA A 144 0.10 10.97 -2.41
N ARG A 145 1.32 11.09 -2.94
CA ARG A 145 1.58 11.83 -4.15
C ARG A 145 1.76 10.87 -5.32
N ALA A 146 1.03 11.11 -6.41
CA ALA A 146 1.13 10.28 -7.60
C ALA A 146 2.47 10.50 -8.30
N ALA A 147 3.10 9.41 -8.74
CA ALA A 147 4.39 9.44 -9.42
C ALA A 147 4.56 8.21 -10.28
N ASP A 148 5.52 8.28 -11.20
CA ASP A 148 5.99 7.12 -11.93
C ASP A 148 6.95 6.34 -11.02
N LEU A 149 6.56 5.13 -10.61
CA LEU A 149 7.30 4.32 -9.64
C LEU A 149 7.76 2.96 -10.19
N THR A 150 7.32 2.61 -11.40
CA THR A 150 7.57 1.28 -11.98
C THR A 150 8.28 1.32 -13.39
#